data_e4a913d2579dd6556a2e93ad880fe046
#
_entry.id   e4a913d2579dd6556a2e93ad880fe046
#
_cell.length_a   1.000
_cell.length_b   1.000
_cell.length_c   1.000
_cell.angle_alpha   90.00
_cell.angle_beta   90.00
_cell.angle_gamma   90.00
#
_symmetry.space_group_name_H-M   'P 1'
#
loop_
_entity.id
_entity.type
_entity.pdbx_description
1 polymer ?
#
loop_
_entity_poly.entity_id
_entity_poly.type
_entity_poly.pdbx_seq_one_letter_code
_entity_poly.pdbx_strand_id
1 'polypeptide(L)'
;FTPGPYAKASLVFLHGGFWTDYNKSYFSHLAMGPVLNDIRVVIPDLPKCPDFTIPEIGLEVVKCLKTVSRRFKGEIILVGHQSGGHLAAKMASKGVVSEEVLSKINRVMAISPITDLRPLIYTKRKDDLKLTEEIAQIESLVDLELAANTPVTIWVGADERSIYID
;
A
#
# COMPACT_ATOMS: atom_id res chain seq x y z
N PHE A 1 -1.28 -8.06 14.98
CA PHE A 1 -0.69 -9.36 15.35
C PHE A 1 0.75 -9.16 15.77
N THR A 2 1.15 -9.74 16.87
CA THR A 2 2.52 -9.61 17.39
C THR A 2 3.06 -10.95 17.87
N PRO A 3 4.33 -11.28 17.54
CA PRO A 3 4.98 -12.51 18.02
C PRO A 3 5.37 -12.40 19.48
N GLY A 4 5.36 -11.22 20.07
CA GLY A 4 5.79 -10.94 21.43
C GLY A 4 6.48 -9.58 21.53
N PRO A 5 7.16 -9.29 22.65
CA PRO A 5 7.77 -7.98 22.88
C PRO A 5 8.99 -7.68 22.00
N TYR A 6 9.62 -8.70 21.44
CA TYR A 6 10.89 -8.61 20.71
C TYR A 6 10.76 -8.80 19.18
N ALA A 7 9.66 -8.31 18.59
CA ALA A 7 9.52 -8.34 17.15
C ALA A 7 10.69 -7.62 16.44
N LYS A 8 11.32 -8.30 15.47
CA LYS A 8 12.48 -7.80 14.71
C LYS A 8 12.13 -6.66 13.77
N ALA A 9 10.94 -6.73 13.17
CA ALA A 9 10.42 -5.75 12.24
C ALA A 9 8.89 -5.68 12.31
N SER A 10 8.30 -4.71 11.63
CA SER A 10 6.85 -4.61 11.44
C SER A 10 6.51 -4.72 9.96
N LEU A 11 5.75 -5.73 9.57
CA LEU A 11 5.16 -5.84 8.25
C LEU A 11 3.80 -5.12 8.27
N VAL A 12 3.65 -4.10 7.44
CA VAL A 12 2.38 -3.41 7.20
C VAL A 12 1.80 -3.93 5.90
N PHE A 13 0.64 -4.59 5.95
CA PHE A 13 -0.03 -5.12 4.78
C PHE A 13 -1.24 -4.27 4.40
N LEU A 14 -1.23 -3.74 3.19
CA LEU A 14 -2.31 -2.97 2.59
C LEU A 14 -3.09 -3.86 1.63
N HIS A 15 -4.35 -4.13 1.95
CA HIS A 15 -5.17 -5.05 1.16
C HIS A 15 -5.66 -4.42 -0.15
N GLY A 16 -5.99 -5.27 -1.11
CA GLY A 16 -6.64 -4.90 -2.37
C GLY A 16 -8.15 -4.73 -2.23
N GLY A 17 -8.82 -4.65 -3.40
CA GLY A 17 -10.28 -4.50 -3.51
C GLY A 17 -10.69 -3.20 -4.19
N PHE A 18 -9.88 -2.68 -5.12
CA PHE A 18 -10.16 -1.46 -5.90
C PHE A 18 -10.56 -0.26 -5.06
N TRP A 19 -10.05 -0.12 -3.84
CA TRP A 19 -10.41 0.92 -2.86
C TRP A 19 -11.88 0.93 -2.43
N THR A 20 -12.69 -0.07 -2.83
CA THR A 20 -14.14 -0.16 -2.55
C THR A 20 -14.49 -1.35 -1.66
N ASP A 21 -13.73 -2.44 -1.76
CA ASP A 21 -14.10 -3.73 -1.21
C ASP A 21 -13.19 -4.17 -0.06
N TYR A 22 -13.66 -5.21 0.65
CA TYR A 22 -12.97 -5.91 1.74
C TYR A 22 -12.71 -5.03 2.98
N ASN A 23 -12.20 -5.66 3.98
CA ASN A 23 -11.65 -5.08 5.20
C ASN A 23 -10.52 -5.96 5.72
N LYS A 24 -9.81 -5.50 6.74
CA LYS A 24 -8.64 -6.18 7.31
C LYS A 24 -8.89 -7.64 7.71
N SER A 25 -10.13 -7.99 8.11
CA SER A 25 -10.44 -9.34 8.64
C SER A 25 -10.29 -10.43 7.58
N TYR A 26 -10.52 -10.10 6.30
CA TYR A 26 -10.33 -11.04 5.19
C TYR A 26 -8.88 -11.51 5.03
N PHE A 27 -7.92 -10.72 5.52
CA PHE A 27 -6.49 -10.93 5.31
C PHE A 27 -5.75 -11.37 6.58
N SER A 28 -6.46 -11.64 7.67
CA SER A 28 -5.87 -12.01 8.96
C SER A 28 -4.97 -13.25 8.88
N HIS A 29 -5.28 -14.19 7.97
CA HIS A 29 -4.51 -15.41 7.74
C HIS A 29 -3.07 -15.13 7.28
N LEU A 30 -2.81 -14.00 6.63
CA LEU A 30 -1.48 -13.59 6.17
C LEU A 30 -0.53 -13.27 7.33
N ALA A 31 -1.06 -13.05 8.53
CA ALA A 31 -0.24 -12.73 9.69
C ALA A 31 0.53 -13.94 10.24
N MET A 32 0.06 -15.16 10.00
CA MET A 32 0.61 -16.35 10.65
C MET A 32 2.09 -16.60 10.32
N GLY A 33 2.44 -16.59 9.05
CA GLY A 33 3.83 -16.83 8.61
C GLY A 33 4.81 -15.81 9.18
N PRO A 34 4.61 -14.50 8.99
CA PRO A 34 5.49 -13.50 9.57
C PRO A 34 5.57 -13.54 11.09
N VAL A 35 4.46 -13.74 11.80
CA VAL A 35 4.45 -13.81 13.27
C VAL A 35 5.28 -14.98 13.79
N LEU A 36 5.24 -16.13 13.12
CA LEU A 36 6.10 -17.28 13.45
C LEU A 36 7.58 -17.02 13.21
N ASN A 37 7.92 -15.98 12.47
CA ASN A 37 9.29 -15.55 12.17
C ASN A 37 9.70 -14.26 12.90
N ASP A 38 9.07 -13.96 14.03
CA ASP A 38 9.34 -12.79 14.87
C ASP A 38 9.06 -11.43 14.18
N ILE A 39 8.16 -11.40 13.20
CA ILE A 39 7.74 -10.18 12.52
C ILE A 39 6.33 -9.80 12.99
N ARG A 40 6.19 -8.58 13.51
CA ARG A 40 4.87 -8.01 13.80
C ARG A 40 4.11 -7.76 12.51
N VAL A 41 2.80 -8.03 12.49
CA VAL A 41 1.96 -7.73 11.33
C VAL A 41 0.90 -6.70 11.71
N VAL A 42 0.81 -5.66 10.90
CA VAL A 42 -0.21 -4.61 10.97
C VAL A 42 -1.02 -4.66 9.69
N ILE A 43 -2.31 -4.90 9.80
CA ILE A 43 -3.26 -4.86 8.69
C ILE A 43 -4.26 -3.75 9.03
N PRO A 44 -4.09 -2.52 8.49
CA PRO A 44 -5.02 -1.43 8.77
C PRO A 44 -6.37 -1.69 8.10
N ASP A 45 -7.43 -1.20 8.72
CA ASP A 45 -8.69 -1.03 8.03
C ASP A 45 -8.62 0.27 7.23
N LEU A 46 -8.69 0.17 5.92
CA LEU A 46 -8.61 1.34 5.06
C LEU A 46 -10.02 1.91 4.82
N PRO A 47 -10.18 3.23 4.85
CA PRO A 47 -11.42 3.85 4.38
C PRO A 47 -11.61 3.53 2.90
N LYS A 48 -12.83 3.73 2.39
CA LYS A 48 -13.21 3.23 1.06
C LYS A 48 -13.91 4.31 0.24
N CYS A 49 -13.75 4.18 -1.07
CA CYS A 49 -14.62 4.87 -2.02
C CYS A 49 -16.04 4.27 -1.97
N PRO A 50 -17.10 5.05 -2.22
CA PRO A 50 -17.06 6.46 -2.60
C PRO A 50 -17.04 7.44 -1.41
N ASP A 51 -17.06 6.97 -0.15
CA ASP A 51 -17.08 7.86 1.02
C ASP A 51 -15.78 8.66 1.13
N PHE A 52 -14.67 8.06 0.72
CA PHE A 52 -13.34 8.67 0.65
C PHE A 52 -12.81 8.62 -0.78
N THR A 53 -11.98 9.57 -1.14
CA THR A 53 -11.21 9.57 -2.40
C THR A 53 -9.89 8.81 -2.23
N ILE A 54 -9.28 8.38 -3.35
CA ILE A 54 -7.98 7.69 -3.33
C ILE A 54 -6.88 8.52 -2.62
N PRO A 55 -6.75 9.85 -2.87
CA PRO A 55 -5.84 10.69 -2.10
C PRO A 55 -6.09 10.66 -0.60
N GLU A 56 -7.34 10.73 -0.14
CA GLU A 56 -7.69 10.68 1.28
C GLU A 56 -7.33 9.33 1.91
N ILE A 57 -7.57 8.23 1.19
CA ILE A 57 -7.13 6.88 1.62
C ILE A 57 -5.60 6.84 1.75
N GLY A 58 -4.87 7.44 0.81
CA GLY A 58 -3.42 7.59 0.88
C GLY A 58 -2.94 8.31 2.14
N LEU A 59 -3.63 9.39 2.54
CA LEU A 59 -3.33 10.11 3.78
C LEU A 59 -3.53 9.25 5.04
N GLU A 60 -4.54 8.38 5.06
CA GLU A 60 -4.74 7.44 6.17
C GLU A 60 -3.61 6.40 6.24
N VAL A 61 -3.08 5.96 5.10
CA VAL A 61 -1.88 5.09 5.08
C VAL A 61 -0.67 5.83 5.65
N VAL A 62 -0.46 7.10 5.30
CA VAL A 62 0.62 7.93 5.89
C VAL A 62 0.48 8.01 7.41
N LYS A 63 -0.74 8.25 7.94
CA LYS A 63 -1.01 8.28 9.39
C LYS A 63 -0.74 6.93 10.05
N CYS A 64 -1.12 5.83 9.40
CA CYS A 64 -0.84 4.48 9.87
C CYS A 64 0.67 4.25 9.98
N LEU A 65 1.44 4.53 8.93
CA LEU A 65 2.90 4.35 8.91
C LEU A 65 3.58 5.22 9.99
N LYS A 66 3.15 6.46 10.17
CA LYS A 66 3.63 7.35 11.24
C LYS A 66 3.35 6.75 12.63
N THR A 67 2.18 6.17 12.82
CA THR A 67 1.81 5.51 14.09
C THR A 67 2.68 4.28 14.34
N VAL A 68 2.87 3.42 13.33
CA VAL A 68 3.71 2.24 13.41
C VAL A 68 5.16 2.63 13.72
N SER A 69 5.71 3.62 13.01
CA SER A 69 7.08 4.10 13.18
C SER A 69 7.38 4.64 14.57
N ARG A 70 6.39 5.26 15.22
CA ARG A 70 6.52 5.82 16.58
C ARG A 70 6.30 4.78 17.68
N ARG A 71 5.32 3.89 17.46
CA ARG A 71 4.90 2.93 18.46
C ARG A 71 5.84 1.74 18.58
N PHE A 72 6.49 1.34 17.48
CA PHE A 72 7.29 0.14 17.42
C PHE A 72 8.73 0.44 16.99
N LYS A 73 9.66 -0.25 17.64
CA LYS A 73 11.06 -0.24 17.23
C LYS A 73 11.28 -1.17 16.05
N GLY A 74 12.36 -0.95 15.30
CA GLY A 74 12.75 -1.76 14.15
C GLY A 74 12.23 -1.20 12.83
N GLU A 75 12.49 -1.93 11.78
CA GLU A 75 12.20 -1.57 10.40
C GLU A 75 10.74 -1.86 10.04
N ILE A 76 10.27 -1.19 8.98
CA ILE A 76 8.96 -1.41 8.37
C ILE A 76 9.17 -2.12 7.03
N ILE A 77 8.48 -3.23 6.85
CA ILE A 77 8.32 -3.90 5.56
C ILE A 77 6.90 -3.57 5.10
N LEU A 78 6.79 -2.80 4.04
CA LEU A 78 5.48 -2.38 3.51
C LEU A 78 5.10 -3.29 2.34
N VAL A 79 3.98 -3.98 2.47
CA VAL A 79 3.47 -4.91 1.46
C VAL A 79 2.07 -4.49 1.06
N GLY A 80 1.76 -4.50 -0.21
CA GLY A 80 0.41 -4.22 -0.68
C GLY A 80 0.03 -5.07 -1.89
N HIS A 81 -1.25 -5.37 -2.00
CA HIS A 81 -1.81 -6.13 -3.12
C HIS A 81 -2.80 -5.26 -3.89
N GLN A 82 -2.73 -5.26 -5.23
CA GLN A 82 -3.63 -4.55 -6.15
C GLN A 82 -3.72 -3.04 -5.80
N SER A 83 -4.90 -2.52 -5.37
CA SER A 83 -5.05 -1.14 -4.87
C SER A 83 -4.21 -0.85 -3.63
N GLY A 84 -4.02 -1.84 -2.76
CA GLY A 84 -3.06 -1.76 -1.65
C GLY A 84 -1.61 -1.76 -2.14
N GLY A 85 -1.32 -2.44 -3.26
CA GLY A 85 -0.02 -2.41 -3.95
C GLY A 85 0.30 -1.03 -4.51
N HIS A 86 -0.68 -0.37 -5.11
CA HIS A 86 -0.61 1.03 -5.51
C HIS A 86 -0.25 1.93 -4.32
N LEU A 87 -1.02 1.84 -3.22
CA LEU A 87 -0.77 2.64 -2.03
C LEU A 87 0.63 2.37 -1.43
N ALA A 88 1.06 1.10 -1.39
CA ALA A 88 2.38 0.74 -0.89
C ALA A 88 3.51 1.36 -1.73
N ALA A 89 3.43 1.23 -3.05
CA ALA A 89 4.43 1.81 -3.95
C ALA A 89 4.44 3.34 -3.87
N LYS A 90 3.27 3.97 -3.76
CA LYS A 90 3.15 5.42 -3.57
C LYS A 90 3.88 5.90 -2.31
N MET A 91 3.84 5.15 -1.20
CA MET A 91 4.56 5.52 0.03
C MET A 91 6.08 5.51 -0.12
N ALA A 92 6.63 4.82 -1.14
CA ALA A 92 8.05 4.85 -1.48
C ALA A 92 8.44 6.05 -2.34
N SER A 93 7.50 6.88 -2.77
CA SER A 93 7.77 8.04 -3.63
C SER A 93 8.22 9.25 -2.81
N LYS A 94 9.05 10.09 -3.42
CA LYS A 94 9.57 11.31 -2.77
C LYS A 94 8.43 12.23 -2.31
N GLY A 95 8.54 12.73 -1.10
CA GLY A 95 7.62 13.73 -0.55
C GLY A 95 6.26 13.20 -0.09
N VAL A 96 5.96 11.92 -0.25
CA VAL A 96 4.68 11.33 0.17
C VAL A 96 4.65 11.08 1.68
N VAL A 97 5.70 10.52 2.23
CA VAL A 97 5.88 10.35 3.67
C VAL A 97 7.06 11.20 4.17
N SER A 98 7.08 11.51 5.46
CA SER A 98 8.21 12.23 6.04
C SER A 98 9.50 11.39 6.00
N GLU A 99 10.66 12.04 5.92
CA GLU A 99 11.97 11.38 5.96
C GLU A 99 12.13 10.49 7.21
N GLU A 100 11.57 10.90 8.36
CA GLU A 100 11.54 10.10 9.58
C GLU A 100 10.85 8.75 9.38
N VAL A 101 9.74 8.72 8.66
CA VAL A 101 9.00 7.49 8.36
C VAL A 101 9.70 6.71 7.25
N LEU A 102 10.13 7.41 6.19
CA LEU A 102 10.79 6.82 5.03
C LEU A 102 12.06 6.06 5.44
N SER A 103 12.88 6.63 6.32
CA SER A 103 14.11 6.00 6.81
C SER A 103 13.89 4.68 7.57
N LYS A 104 12.67 4.42 8.03
CA LYS A 104 12.28 3.15 8.67
C LYS A 104 11.70 2.13 7.69
N ILE A 105 11.30 2.54 6.50
CA ILE A 105 10.81 1.63 5.47
C ILE A 105 12.02 0.95 4.80
N ASN A 106 12.30 -0.27 5.24
CA ASN A 106 13.41 -1.07 4.72
C ASN A 106 13.13 -1.58 3.31
N ARG A 107 11.86 -1.93 3.01
CA ARG A 107 11.46 -2.49 1.73
C ARG A 107 9.97 -2.27 1.47
N VAL A 108 9.64 -2.06 0.20
CA VAL A 108 8.27 -2.10 -0.30
C VAL A 108 8.11 -3.28 -1.25
N MET A 109 7.02 -4.03 -1.11
CA MET A 109 6.59 -5.06 -2.04
C MET A 109 5.18 -4.75 -2.53
N ALA A 110 5.05 -4.48 -3.81
CA ALA A 110 3.79 -4.24 -4.49
C ALA A 110 3.42 -5.47 -5.33
N ILE A 111 2.35 -6.15 -4.94
CA ILE A 111 1.86 -7.37 -5.59
C ILE A 111 0.73 -6.98 -6.52
N SER A 112 0.92 -7.21 -7.82
CA SER A 112 -0.04 -6.85 -8.88
C SER A 112 -0.62 -5.44 -8.71
N PRO A 113 0.24 -4.41 -8.54
CA PRO A 113 -0.24 -3.06 -8.24
C PRO A 113 -0.97 -2.45 -9.44
N ILE A 114 -1.95 -1.61 -9.17
CA ILE A 114 -2.52 -0.72 -10.19
C ILE A 114 -1.62 0.50 -10.25
N THR A 115 -0.76 0.59 -11.24
CA THR A 115 0.26 1.66 -11.35
C THR A 115 -0.23 2.89 -12.09
N ASP A 116 -1.13 2.71 -13.06
CA ASP A 116 -1.72 3.79 -13.84
C ASP A 116 -3.24 3.85 -13.63
N LEU A 117 -3.74 4.96 -13.09
CA LEU A 117 -5.15 5.15 -12.84
C LEU A 117 -5.90 5.81 -14.01
N ARG A 118 -5.17 6.39 -14.98
CA ARG A 118 -5.77 7.11 -16.11
C ARG A 118 -6.71 6.25 -16.95
N PRO A 119 -6.43 4.96 -17.23
CA PRO A 119 -7.38 4.11 -17.96
C PRO A 119 -8.70 3.87 -17.19
N LEU A 120 -8.69 3.98 -15.86
CA LEU A 120 -9.89 3.72 -15.05
C LEU A 120 -11.00 4.75 -15.27
N ILE A 121 -10.68 5.97 -15.72
CA ILE A 121 -11.67 7.01 -16.02
C ILE A 121 -12.63 6.62 -17.17
N TYR A 122 -12.21 5.67 -18.02
CA TYR A 122 -13.04 5.14 -19.13
C TYR A 122 -13.81 3.89 -18.74
N THR A 123 -13.79 3.48 -17.49
CA THR A 123 -14.47 2.29 -16.97
C THR A 123 -15.64 2.68 -16.07
N LYS A 124 -16.50 1.71 -15.77
CA LYS A 124 -17.58 1.88 -14.77
C LYS A 124 -17.06 2.21 -13.37
N ARG A 125 -15.78 1.92 -13.08
CA ARG A 125 -15.14 2.23 -11.80
C ARG A 125 -14.97 3.73 -11.53
N LYS A 126 -15.00 4.55 -12.56
CA LYS A 126 -14.84 6.00 -12.44
C LYS A 126 -15.76 6.60 -11.36
N ASP A 127 -17.04 6.24 -11.41
CA ASP A 127 -18.05 6.82 -10.52
C ASP A 127 -17.89 6.30 -9.09
N ASP A 128 -17.64 5.00 -8.93
CA ASP A 128 -17.39 4.38 -7.62
C ASP A 128 -16.16 4.97 -6.93
N LEU A 129 -15.12 5.29 -7.71
CA LEU A 129 -13.85 5.84 -7.22
C LEU A 129 -13.86 7.37 -7.13
N LYS A 130 -14.93 8.04 -7.59
CA LYS A 130 -14.99 9.51 -7.76
C LYS A 130 -13.76 10.04 -8.52
N LEU A 131 -13.34 9.31 -9.55
CA LEU A 131 -12.10 9.56 -10.26
C LEU A 131 -12.30 10.65 -11.29
N THR A 132 -11.51 11.72 -11.18
CA THR A 132 -11.37 12.77 -12.20
C THR A 132 -10.08 12.54 -12.99
N GLU A 133 -9.95 13.18 -14.15
CA GLU A 133 -8.70 13.14 -14.92
C GLU A 133 -7.52 13.65 -14.10
N GLU A 134 -7.74 14.72 -13.33
CA GLU A 134 -6.72 15.31 -12.45
C GLU A 134 -6.30 14.32 -11.36
N ILE A 135 -7.26 13.71 -10.65
CA ILE A 135 -6.96 12.71 -9.60
C ILE A 135 -6.25 11.50 -10.24
N ALA A 136 -6.73 11.01 -11.38
CA ALA A 136 -6.12 9.88 -12.06
C ALA A 136 -4.65 10.18 -12.46
N GLN A 137 -4.35 11.38 -12.93
CA GLN A 137 -2.99 11.79 -13.27
C GLN A 137 -2.09 11.88 -12.03
N ILE A 138 -2.56 12.55 -10.97
CA ILE A 138 -1.77 12.76 -9.73
C ILE A 138 -1.54 11.45 -8.98
N GLU A 139 -2.51 10.57 -8.98
CA GLU A 139 -2.45 9.28 -8.27
C GLU A 139 -1.74 8.19 -9.07
N SER A 140 -1.52 8.35 -10.37
CA SER A 140 -0.75 7.38 -11.17
C SER A 140 0.72 7.39 -10.76
N LEU A 141 1.29 6.19 -10.61
CA LEU A 141 2.66 6.00 -10.12
C LEU A 141 3.70 6.16 -11.21
N VAL A 142 3.30 6.10 -12.47
CA VAL A 142 4.20 6.09 -13.65
C VAL A 142 5.07 7.33 -13.76
N ASP A 143 4.61 8.46 -13.21
CA ASP A 143 5.32 9.74 -13.23
C ASP A 143 5.96 10.08 -11.87
N LEU A 144 5.85 9.20 -10.86
CA LEU A 144 6.38 9.46 -9.53
C LEU A 144 7.85 9.04 -9.42
N GLU A 145 8.65 9.92 -8.82
CA GLU A 145 10.04 9.62 -8.51
C GLU A 145 10.14 8.85 -7.19
N LEU A 146 10.77 7.66 -7.24
CA LEU A 146 11.03 6.88 -6.04
C LEU A 146 12.10 7.56 -5.16
N ALA A 147 11.97 7.39 -3.86
CA ALA A 147 12.99 7.79 -2.91
C ALA A 147 14.24 6.91 -3.05
N ALA A 148 15.41 7.52 -3.12
CA ALA A 148 16.67 6.89 -3.53
C ALA A 148 17.09 5.64 -2.72
N ASN A 149 16.64 5.51 -1.48
CA ASN A 149 17.10 4.46 -0.56
C ASN A 149 16.01 3.46 -0.15
N THR A 150 14.87 3.44 -0.84
CA THR A 150 13.78 2.51 -0.51
C THR A 150 13.62 1.48 -1.63
N PRO A 151 14.12 0.24 -1.45
CA PRO A 151 13.95 -0.80 -2.46
C PRO A 151 12.47 -1.13 -2.67
N VAL A 152 12.03 -1.08 -3.93
CA VAL A 152 10.69 -1.47 -4.34
C VAL A 152 10.77 -2.74 -5.17
N THR A 153 10.03 -3.76 -4.76
CA THR A 153 9.85 -5.00 -5.51
C THR A 153 8.43 -5.04 -6.03
N ILE A 154 8.28 -5.18 -7.34
CA ILE A 154 6.98 -5.42 -7.99
C ILE A 154 6.89 -6.91 -8.30
N TRP A 155 5.78 -7.52 -7.91
CA TRP A 155 5.52 -8.92 -8.12
C TRP A 155 4.20 -9.09 -8.86
N VAL A 156 4.24 -9.68 -10.06
CA VAL A 156 3.08 -9.87 -10.93
C VAL A 156 2.99 -11.34 -11.32
N GLY A 157 1.79 -11.91 -11.33
CA GLY A 157 1.57 -13.28 -11.81
C GLY A 157 1.76 -13.36 -13.33
N ALA A 158 2.41 -14.43 -13.81
CA ALA A 158 2.70 -14.59 -15.24
C ALA A 158 1.44 -14.72 -16.12
N ASP A 159 0.33 -15.17 -15.54
CA ASP A 159 -0.95 -15.35 -16.23
C ASP A 159 -1.95 -14.22 -15.97
N GLU A 160 -1.49 -13.11 -15.41
CA GLU A 160 -2.34 -11.93 -15.24
C GLU A 160 -2.62 -11.24 -16.57
N ARG A 161 -3.67 -10.42 -16.60
CA ARG A 161 -4.02 -9.64 -17.80
C ARG A 161 -2.87 -8.67 -18.12
N SER A 162 -2.62 -8.44 -19.42
CA SER A 162 -1.56 -7.55 -19.91
C SER A 162 -1.54 -6.19 -19.24
N ILE A 163 -2.70 -5.63 -18.92
CA ILE A 163 -2.83 -4.35 -18.21
C ILE A 163 -2.12 -4.30 -16.83
N TYR A 164 -1.77 -5.46 -16.25
CA TYR A 164 -0.98 -5.52 -15.01
C TYR A 164 0.49 -5.85 -15.25
N ILE A 165 0.85 -6.23 -16.49
CA ILE A 165 2.20 -6.70 -16.87
C ILE A 165 2.95 -5.61 -17.63
N ASP A 166 2.25 -4.86 -18.49
CA ASP A 166 2.77 -3.76 -19.31
C ASP A 166 2.86 -2.44 -18.51
#